data_d4845348c0449fde1347e174f327aa48
#
_entry.id   d4845348c0449fde1347e174f327aa48
#
_cell.length_a   1.000
_cell.length_b   1.000
_cell.length_c   1.000
_cell.angle_alpha   90.00
_cell.angle_beta   90.00
_cell.angle_gamma   90.00
#
_symmetry.space_group_name_H-M   'P 1'
#
loop_
_entity.id
_entity.type
_entity.pdbx_description
1 polymer ?
#
loop_
_entity_poly.entity_id
_entity_poly.type
_entity_poly.pdbx_seq_one_letter_code
_entity_poly.pdbx_strand_id
1 'polypeptide(L)'
;YVYYINEGIYEEIETELDNVFNISKAANSSLLAYYGSGIQSPERGFIVDLENNKIISENNPEEELFNDLTFGDYFDYTYKTKDGVIVDGFYYLPPDFDSSKKYPMIVYYYGGTSPTGRHLRGLYPKNYFAANGYVVYIIIPSGSTGYGQEFAARHVNNWGITVADEIIDATKSFIKDHDFVDAEHIGCMGASYGGFMTELLTTRTDIFAAAISHAGISSISSYWGEGYWGWGYNTVAAAGTFPWDNQKMYVGQSALFNADKIDTPLLLLHGSADTNVPVGESIQLYTALKLLGKECELVQIEGQDHHIVDYKKRIKWHKTIMAWWEKHLKGNNEW
;
A
#
# COMPACT_ATOMS: atom_id res chain seq x y z
N TYR A 1 -3.02 -19.80 14.29
CA TYR A 1 -2.75 -21.19 14.63
C TYR A 1 -2.33 -21.35 16.08
N VAL A 2 -2.76 -22.43 16.75
CA VAL A 2 -2.24 -22.90 18.04
C VAL A 2 -1.36 -24.11 17.76
N TYR A 3 -0.12 -24.08 18.29
CA TYR A 3 0.79 -25.22 18.21
C TYR A 3 0.81 -25.98 19.53
N TYR A 4 0.41 -27.24 19.50
CA TYR A 4 0.41 -28.17 20.62
C TYR A 4 1.78 -28.86 20.68
N ILE A 5 2.66 -28.37 21.56
CA ILE A 5 4.09 -28.77 21.62
C ILE A 5 4.24 -30.28 21.86
N ASN A 6 3.42 -30.85 22.74
CA ASN A 6 3.53 -32.26 23.10
C ASN A 6 3.08 -33.21 21.99
N GLU A 7 2.11 -32.79 21.21
CA GLU A 7 1.52 -33.57 20.12
C GLU A 7 2.21 -33.31 18.78
N GLY A 8 2.97 -32.22 18.68
CA GLY A 8 3.64 -31.81 17.45
C GLY A 8 2.69 -31.37 16.32
N ILE A 9 1.46 -31.00 16.68
CA ILE A 9 0.43 -30.55 15.72
C ILE A 9 0.10 -29.08 15.92
N TYR A 10 -0.45 -28.47 14.90
CA TYR A 10 -1.04 -27.13 14.99
C TYR A 10 -2.44 -27.12 14.40
N GLU A 11 -3.30 -26.31 14.97
CA GLU A 11 -4.68 -26.12 14.54
C GLU A 11 -4.90 -24.66 14.18
N GLU A 12 -5.66 -24.41 13.14
CA GLU A 12 -6.11 -23.08 12.77
C GLU A 12 -7.22 -22.65 13.73
N ILE A 13 -7.12 -21.41 14.21
CA ILE A 13 -8.20 -20.77 14.95
C ILE A 13 -9.02 -19.99 13.97
N GLU A 14 -10.26 -20.40 13.73
CA GLU A 14 -11.22 -19.62 12.98
C GLU A 14 -11.50 -18.30 13.74
N THR A 15 -11.44 -17.20 13.05
CA THR A 15 -11.70 -15.88 13.60
C THR A 15 -12.76 -15.18 12.76
N GLU A 16 -13.55 -14.32 13.42
CA GLU A 16 -14.52 -13.42 12.78
C GLU A 16 -13.85 -12.18 12.13
N LEU A 17 -12.50 -12.20 12.01
CA LEU A 17 -11.72 -11.04 11.58
C LEU A 17 -10.84 -11.40 10.39
N ASP A 18 -10.79 -10.51 9.40
CA ASP A 18 -9.86 -10.63 8.26
C ASP A 18 -8.41 -10.32 8.65
N ASN A 19 -8.22 -9.51 9.72
CA ASN A 19 -6.92 -9.18 10.27
C ASN A 19 -6.94 -9.27 11.78
N VAL A 20 -6.03 -10.05 12.33
CA VAL A 20 -5.76 -10.12 13.77
C VAL A 20 -4.49 -9.35 14.06
N PHE A 21 -4.57 -8.31 14.90
CA PHE A 21 -3.43 -7.43 15.21
C PHE A 21 -2.61 -7.91 16.40
N ASN A 22 -3.29 -8.38 17.44
CA ASN A 22 -2.63 -8.90 18.64
C ASN A 22 -3.33 -10.13 19.18
N ILE A 23 -2.53 -11.01 19.73
CA ILE A 23 -2.98 -12.26 20.34
C ILE A 23 -2.31 -12.40 21.71
N SER A 24 -3.08 -12.79 22.72
CA SER A 24 -2.58 -13.09 24.08
C SER A 24 -3.23 -14.35 24.62
N LYS A 25 -2.41 -15.36 24.92
CA LYS A 25 -2.83 -16.63 25.51
C LYS A 25 -2.60 -16.59 27.02
N ALA A 26 -3.63 -16.92 27.78
CA ALA A 26 -3.50 -17.08 29.22
C ALA A 26 -2.56 -18.24 29.58
N ALA A 27 -1.67 -18.04 30.54
CA ALA A 27 -0.63 -19.01 30.89
C ALA A 27 -1.21 -20.33 31.46
N ASN A 28 -2.28 -20.23 32.28
CA ASN A 28 -2.79 -21.34 33.10
C ASN A 28 -4.26 -21.70 32.76
N SER A 29 -4.75 -21.36 31.58
CA SER A 29 -6.09 -21.72 31.16
C SER A 29 -6.16 -21.83 29.62
N SER A 30 -7.26 -22.35 29.09
CA SER A 30 -7.54 -22.43 27.65
C SER A 30 -7.90 -21.08 26.98
N LEU A 31 -7.93 -19.99 27.75
CA LEU A 31 -8.38 -18.69 27.24
C LEU A 31 -7.35 -18.04 26.33
N LEU A 32 -7.83 -17.57 25.19
CA LEU A 32 -7.11 -16.76 24.22
C LEU A 32 -7.86 -15.42 24.04
N ALA A 33 -7.15 -14.32 24.14
CA ALA A 33 -7.67 -13.01 23.76
C ALA A 33 -7.00 -12.56 22.46
N TYR A 34 -7.79 -12.00 21.55
CA TYR A 34 -7.28 -11.36 20.35
C TYR A 34 -8.16 -10.16 19.96
N TYR A 35 -7.58 -9.22 19.22
CA TYR A 35 -8.34 -8.16 18.58
C TYR A 35 -7.86 -7.89 17.16
N GLY A 36 -8.74 -7.32 16.37
CA GLY A 36 -8.46 -7.00 14.99
C GLY A 36 -9.66 -6.37 14.30
N SER A 37 -9.64 -6.31 12.99
CA SER A 37 -10.73 -5.79 12.18
C SER A 37 -11.03 -6.69 10.98
N GLY A 38 -12.23 -6.56 10.44
CA GLY A 38 -12.51 -7.04 9.09
C GLY A 38 -12.18 -5.98 8.04
N ILE A 39 -12.32 -6.36 6.78
CA ILE A 39 -12.15 -5.47 5.62
C ILE A 39 -13.21 -4.37 5.57
N GLN A 40 -14.39 -4.64 6.13
CA GLN A 40 -15.53 -3.72 6.21
C GLN A 40 -16.18 -3.69 7.62
N SER A 41 -15.49 -4.21 8.61
CA SER A 41 -15.94 -4.14 10.00
C SER A 41 -14.92 -3.44 10.88
N PRO A 42 -15.39 -2.67 11.91
CA PRO A 42 -14.50 -1.97 12.83
C PRO A 42 -13.65 -2.93 13.65
N GLU A 43 -12.75 -2.39 14.46
CA GLU A 43 -11.94 -3.16 15.38
C GLU A 43 -12.80 -3.79 16.48
N ARG A 44 -12.66 -5.10 16.65
CA ARG A 44 -13.34 -5.89 17.67
C ARG A 44 -12.35 -6.70 18.46
N GLY A 45 -12.66 -6.93 19.74
CA GLY A 45 -11.88 -7.78 20.64
C GLY A 45 -12.65 -9.01 21.04
N PHE A 46 -11.96 -10.13 21.14
CA PHE A 46 -12.55 -11.42 21.49
C PHE A 46 -11.77 -12.09 22.63
N ILE A 47 -12.50 -12.79 23.49
CA ILE A 47 -11.93 -13.78 24.39
C ILE A 47 -12.60 -15.12 24.04
N VAL A 48 -11.80 -16.10 23.68
CA VAL A 48 -12.25 -17.45 23.31
C VAL A 48 -11.68 -18.51 24.24
N ASP A 49 -12.46 -19.52 24.50
CA ASP A 49 -12.03 -20.73 25.19
C ASP A 49 -11.65 -21.78 24.13
N LEU A 50 -10.38 -22.08 24.01
CA LEU A 50 -9.84 -23.00 23.01
C LEU A 50 -10.26 -24.46 23.25
N GLU A 51 -10.49 -24.89 24.49
CA GLU A 51 -10.92 -26.26 24.78
C GLU A 51 -12.35 -26.54 24.29
N ASN A 52 -13.22 -25.53 24.41
CA ASN A 52 -14.64 -25.66 24.06
C ASN A 52 -14.97 -25.01 22.72
N ASN A 53 -13.99 -24.43 22.04
CA ASN A 53 -14.14 -23.64 20.82
C ASN A 53 -15.30 -22.62 20.93
N LYS A 54 -15.28 -21.82 22.02
CA LYS A 54 -16.37 -20.94 22.39
C LYS A 54 -15.93 -19.51 22.59
N ILE A 55 -16.61 -18.56 21.96
CA ILE A 55 -16.47 -17.13 22.28
C ILE A 55 -17.09 -16.88 23.67
N ILE A 56 -16.25 -16.45 24.61
CA ILE A 56 -16.64 -16.10 26.00
C ILE A 56 -17.07 -14.64 26.08
N SER A 57 -16.39 -13.77 25.32
CA SER A 57 -16.69 -12.34 25.29
C SER A 57 -16.33 -11.75 23.95
N GLU A 58 -17.17 -10.85 23.48
CA GLU A 58 -16.91 -9.97 22.34
C GLU A 58 -17.05 -8.51 22.80
N ASN A 59 -16.18 -7.66 22.32
CA ASN A 59 -16.24 -6.21 22.51
C ASN A 59 -16.17 -5.51 21.14
N ASN A 60 -17.22 -4.80 20.79
CA ASN A 60 -17.36 -4.01 19.57
C ASN A 60 -17.67 -2.54 19.92
N PRO A 61 -16.67 -1.75 20.33
CA PRO A 61 -16.90 -0.40 20.88
C PRO A 61 -17.38 0.61 19.84
N GLU A 62 -17.32 0.28 18.56
CA GLU A 62 -17.62 1.20 17.46
C GLU A 62 -18.80 0.75 16.61
N GLU A 63 -19.51 -0.29 17.01
CA GLU A 63 -20.63 -0.86 16.26
C GLU A 63 -21.64 0.21 15.82
N GLU A 64 -22.06 1.07 16.75
CA GLU A 64 -23.05 2.13 16.47
C GLU A 64 -22.57 3.12 15.39
N LEU A 65 -21.26 3.38 15.30
CA LEU A 65 -20.70 4.32 14.31
C LEU A 65 -20.74 3.76 12.88
N PHE A 66 -20.87 2.44 12.74
CA PHE A 66 -20.83 1.77 11.45
C PHE A 66 -22.20 1.27 10.96
N ASN A 67 -23.24 1.30 11.82
CA ASN A 67 -24.57 0.79 11.48
C ASN A 67 -25.23 1.49 10.28
N ASP A 68 -24.93 2.77 10.08
CA ASP A 68 -25.49 3.58 8.99
C ASP A 68 -24.57 3.67 7.76
N LEU A 69 -23.43 2.99 7.77
CA LEU A 69 -22.50 3.01 6.65
C LEU A 69 -22.84 1.91 5.64
N THR A 70 -22.83 2.29 4.37
CA THR A 70 -22.96 1.35 3.25
C THR A 70 -21.59 1.17 2.60
N PHE A 71 -21.16 -0.07 2.50
CA PHE A 71 -19.94 -0.47 1.81
C PHE A 71 -20.28 -1.07 0.46
N GLY A 72 -19.38 -0.92 -0.50
CA GLY A 72 -19.42 -1.66 -1.75
C GLY A 72 -18.87 -3.07 -1.58
N ASP A 73 -19.12 -3.93 -2.55
CA ASP A 73 -18.56 -5.30 -2.56
C ASP A 73 -17.03 -5.26 -2.72
N TYR A 74 -16.40 -6.34 -2.25
CA TYR A 74 -14.99 -6.58 -2.49
C TYR A 74 -14.75 -8.03 -2.94
N PHE A 75 -13.70 -8.22 -3.75
CA PHE A 75 -13.38 -9.52 -4.35
C PHE A 75 -11.88 -9.72 -4.39
N ASP A 76 -11.46 -10.98 -4.35
CA ASP A 76 -10.09 -11.36 -4.63
C ASP A 76 -9.81 -11.31 -6.12
N TYR A 77 -8.59 -10.93 -6.48
CA TYR A 77 -8.10 -10.99 -7.83
C TYR A 77 -6.62 -11.34 -7.83
N THR A 78 -6.26 -12.43 -8.46
CA THR A 78 -4.88 -12.90 -8.58
C THR A 78 -4.38 -12.74 -10.00
N TYR A 79 -3.13 -12.34 -10.16
CA TYR A 79 -2.44 -12.28 -11.43
C TYR A 79 -1.32 -13.33 -11.46
N LYS A 80 -1.25 -14.10 -12.53
CA LYS A 80 -0.13 -15.03 -12.75
C LYS A 80 0.87 -14.41 -13.73
N THR A 81 2.08 -14.18 -13.25
CA THR A 81 3.19 -13.65 -14.06
C THR A 81 3.62 -14.64 -15.17
N LYS A 82 4.38 -14.16 -16.14
CA LYS A 82 4.90 -15.01 -17.25
C LYS A 82 5.82 -16.12 -16.77
N ASP A 83 6.54 -15.91 -15.66
CA ASP A 83 7.40 -16.91 -15.00
C ASP A 83 6.64 -17.77 -13.97
N GLY A 84 5.33 -17.62 -13.88
CA GLY A 84 4.45 -18.50 -13.12
C GLY A 84 4.22 -18.10 -11.66
N VAL A 85 4.74 -16.95 -11.22
CA VAL A 85 4.51 -16.43 -9.87
C VAL A 85 3.07 -15.95 -9.74
N ILE A 86 2.43 -16.29 -8.63
CA ILE A 86 1.09 -15.78 -8.30
C ILE A 86 1.27 -14.48 -7.50
N VAL A 87 0.74 -13.40 -8.04
CA VAL A 87 0.63 -12.10 -7.40
C VAL A 87 -0.78 -11.96 -6.87
N ASP A 88 -0.94 -11.93 -5.57
CA ASP A 88 -2.24 -11.78 -4.93
C ASP A 88 -2.70 -10.32 -4.96
N GLY A 89 -4.01 -10.16 -4.89
CA GLY A 89 -4.65 -8.87 -4.77
C GLY A 89 -6.13 -9.00 -4.44
N PHE A 90 -6.75 -7.88 -4.24
CA PHE A 90 -8.18 -7.76 -4.02
C PHE A 90 -8.64 -6.36 -4.41
N TYR A 91 -9.92 -6.19 -4.68
CA TYR A 91 -10.44 -4.90 -5.08
C TYR A 91 -11.79 -4.59 -4.44
N TYR A 92 -12.05 -3.29 -4.32
CA TYR A 92 -13.31 -2.76 -3.81
C TYR A 92 -14.08 -2.10 -4.95
N LEU A 93 -15.38 -2.27 -4.92
CA LEU A 93 -16.32 -1.57 -5.79
C LEU A 93 -17.04 -0.45 -5.04
N PRO A 94 -17.53 0.59 -5.73
CA PRO A 94 -18.42 1.59 -5.13
C PRO A 94 -19.67 0.97 -4.53
N PRO A 95 -20.27 1.55 -3.45
CA PRO A 95 -21.52 1.04 -2.87
C PRO A 95 -22.68 0.94 -3.87
N ASP A 96 -22.78 1.89 -4.79
CA ASP A 96 -23.79 1.93 -5.84
C ASP A 96 -23.26 1.43 -7.19
N PHE A 97 -22.48 0.34 -7.15
CA PHE A 97 -21.84 -0.21 -8.33
C PHE A 97 -22.85 -0.68 -9.38
N ASP A 98 -22.65 -0.27 -10.62
CA ASP A 98 -23.43 -0.65 -11.79
C ASP A 98 -22.46 -1.13 -12.89
N SER A 99 -22.48 -2.42 -13.18
CA SER A 99 -21.56 -3.04 -14.15
C SER A 99 -21.68 -2.51 -15.60
N SER A 100 -22.72 -1.74 -15.90
CA SER A 100 -22.90 -1.09 -17.20
C SER A 100 -22.14 0.24 -17.32
N LYS A 101 -21.59 0.75 -16.23
CA LYS A 101 -20.85 2.02 -16.16
C LYS A 101 -19.34 1.79 -16.15
N LYS A 102 -18.61 2.84 -16.47
CA LYS A 102 -17.15 2.91 -16.31
C LYS A 102 -16.81 3.68 -15.05
N TYR A 103 -15.78 3.19 -14.34
CA TYR A 103 -15.30 3.80 -13.11
C TYR A 103 -13.81 4.07 -13.19
N PRO A 104 -13.35 5.24 -12.74
CA PRO A 104 -11.93 5.48 -12.52
C PRO A 104 -11.39 4.52 -11.47
N MET A 105 -10.12 4.14 -11.59
CA MET A 105 -9.50 3.17 -10.70
C MET A 105 -8.29 3.74 -9.98
N ILE A 106 -8.14 3.40 -8.70
CA ILE A 106 -6.94 3.65 -7.89
C ILE A 106 -6.25 2.31 -7.64
N VAL A 107 -5.02 2.17 -8.12
CA VAL A 107 -4.15 1.03 -7.81
C VAL A 107 -3.33 1.36 -6.58
N TYR A 108 -3.42 0.53 -5.55
CA TYR A 108 -2.73 0.70 -4.28
C TYR A 108 -1.82 -0.50 -3.98
N TYR A 109 -0.63 -0.23 -3.50
CA TYR A 109 0.38 -1.24 -3.16
C TYR A 109 1.34 -0.72 -2.08
N TYR A 110 2.03 -1.62 -1.40
CA TYR A 110 3.26 -1.29 -0.67
C TYR A 110 4.50 -1.48 -1.55
N GLY A 111 4.44 -2.37 -2.52
CA GLY A 111 5.47 -2.51 -3.56
C GLY A 111 6.64 -3.41 -3.19
N GLY A 112 6.51 -4.26 -2.20
CA GLY A 112 7.53 -5.18 -1.70
C GLY A 112 7.67 -5.13 -0.18
N THR A 113 8.46 -5.97 0.40
CA THR A 113 8.76 -6.15 1.84
C THR A 113 7.59 -6.54 2.73
N SER A 114 6.41 -5.96 2.58
CA SER A 114 5.24 -6.25 3.40
C SER A 114 3.97 -6.31 2.56
N PRO A 115 3.03 -7.20 2.87
CA PRO A 115 1.74 -7.22 2.21
C PRO A 115 0.86 -6.04 2.65
N THR A 116 -0.06 -5.64 1.80
CA THR A 116 -1.15 -4.74 2.19
C THR A 116 -2.25 -5.54 2.87
N GLY A 117 -2.54 -5.24 4.13
CA GLY A 117 -3.55 -5.95 4.91
C GLY A 117 -5.00 -5.59 4.53
N ARG A 118 -5.92 -6.53 4.84
CA ARG A 118 -7.37 -6.41 4.66
C ARG A 118 -8.02 -5.79 5.90
N HIS A 119 -7.71 -4.53 6.19
CA HIS A 119 -8.23 -3.83 7.36
C HIS A 119 -9.01 -2.59 6.95
N LEU A 120 -10.09 -2.30 7.70
CA LEU A 120 -10.97 -1.18 7.43
C LEU A 120 -10.24 0.17 7.60
N ARG A 121 -9.44 0.28 8.65
CA ARG A 121 -8.72 1.51 9.01
C ARG A 121 -7.33 1.56 8.41
N GLY A 122 -6.76 2.73 8.43
CA GLY A 122 -5.41 2.99 7.99
C GLY A 122 -5.24 4.42 7.52
N LEU A 123 -4.04 4.76 7.12
CA LEU A 123 -3.73 6.08 6.55
C LEU A 123 -4.41 6.27 5.18
N TYR A 124 -4.69 5.16 4.48
CA TYR A 124 -5.35 5.16 3.17
C TYR A 124 -6.60 4.28 3.23
N PRO A 125 -7.76 4.84 3.62
CA PRO A 125 -9.00 4.08 3.79
C PRO A 125 -9.60 3.71 2.43
N LYS A 126 -9.42 2.46 1.98
CA LYS A 126 -9.82 1.96 0.66
C LYS A 126 -11.34 2.06 0.45
N ASN A 127 -12.12 1.72 1.49
CA ASN A 127 -13.57 1.86 1.44
C ASN A 127 -14.03 3.31 1.24
N TYR A 128 -13.28 4.31 1.76
CA TYR A 128 -13.57 5.71 1.54
C TYR A 128 -13.34 6.12 0.08
N PHE A 129 -12.28 5.63 -0.55
CA PHE A 129 -12.06 5.85 -1.99
C PHE A 129 -13.15 5.18 -2.82
N ALA A 130 -13.53 3.94 -2.49
CA ALA A 130 -14.62 3.23 -3.15
C ALA A 130 -15.96 3.98 -3.00
N ALA A 131 -16.29 4.46 -1.80
CA ALA A 131 -17.50 5.25 -1.54
C ALA A 131 -17.55 6.58 -2.32
N ASN A 132 -16.39 7.08 -2.77
CA ASN A 132 -16.29 8.23 -3.65
C ASN A 132 -16.29 7.84 -5.15
N GLY A 133 -16.70 6.62 -5.50
CA GLY A 133 -16.92 6.20 -6.87
C GLY A 133 -15.67 5.75 -7.63
N TYR A 134 -14.65 5.28 -6.92
CA TYR A 134 -13.48 4.67 -7.51
C TYR A 134 -13.51 3.14 -7.34
N VAL A 135 -13.09 2.40 -8.33
CA VAL A 135 -12.62 1.04 -8.11
C VAL A 135 -11.26 1.12 -7.43
N VAL A 136 -11.04 0.37 -6.36
CA VAL A 136 -9.75 0.39 -5.65
C VAL A 136 -9.12 -0.99 -5.72
N TYR A 137 -8.10 -1.14 -6.52
CA TYR A 137 -7.38 -2.40 -6.71
C TYR A 137 -6.10 -2.43 -5.88
N ILE A 138 -5.98 -3.40 -4.99
CA ILE A 138 -4.83 -3.62 -4.13
C ILE A 138 -4.01 -4.77 -4.70
N ILE A 139 -2.71 -4.53 -4.91
CA ILE A 139 -1.77 -5.52 -5.42
C ILE A 139 -0.75 -5.85 -4.32
N ILE A 140 -0.51 -7.15 -4.09
CA ILE A 140 0.50 -7.68 -3.18
C ILE A 140 1.59 -8.34 -4.03
N PRO A 141 2.55 -7.57 -4.55
CA PRO A 141 3.55 -8.08 -5.46
C PRO A 141 4.61 -8.91 -4.73
N SER A 142 5.45 -9.59 -5.49
CA SER A 142 6.59 -10.33 -4.95
C SER A 142 7.56 -9.41 -4.16
N GLY A 143 8.38 -10.01 -3.30
CA GLY A 143 9.15 -9.28 -2.29
C GLY A 143 8.41 -9.15 -0.96
N SER A 144 7.06 -9.31 -0.93
CA SER A 144 6.28 -9.28 0.29
C SER A 144 6.52 -10.51 1.15
N THR A 145 6.52 -10.31 2.49
CA THR A 145 6.54 -11.40 3.46
C THR A 145 5.18 -12.12 3.52
N GLY A 146 5.16 -13.34 4.07
CA GLY A 146 3.93 -14.14 4.20
C GLY A 146 3.69 -15.15 3.07
N TYR A 147 4.46 -15.09 1.99
CA TYR A 147 4.34 -15.93 0.80
C TYR A 147 5.55 -16.89 0.60
N GLY A 148 6.35 -17.08 1.63
CA GLY A 148 7.56 -17.89 1.60
C GLY A 148 8.82 -17.11 1.22
N GLN A 149 9.98 -17.72 1.49
CA GLN A 149 11.29 -17.07 1.35
C GLN A 149 11.63 -16.73 -0.10
N GLU A 150 11.31 -17.59 -1.05
CA GLU A 150 11.58 -17.36 -2.47
C GLU A 150 10.83 -16.14 -3.00
N PHE A 151 9.55 -16.01 -2.62
CA PHE A 151 8.73 -14.87 -2.97
C PHE A 151 9.27 -13.57 -2.35
N ALA A 152 9.59 -13.60 -1.05
CA ALA A 152 10.15 -12.46 -0.35
C ALA A 152 11.53 -12.03 -0.88
N ALA A 153 12.37 -12.98 -1.33
CA ALA A 153 13.71 -12.68 -1.83
C ALA A 153 13.75 -12.09 -3.26
N ARG A 154 12.63 -12.02 -3.97
CA ARG A 154 12.61 -11.55 -5.37
C ARG A 154 13.04 -10.08 -5.55
N HIS A 155 13.03 -9.28 -4.49
CA HIS A 155 13.52 -7.90 -4.55
C HIS A 155 15.02 -7.75 -4.21
N VAL A 156 15.71 -8.82 -3.82
CA VAL A 156 17.15 -8.76 -3.51
C VAL A 156 17.95 -8.44 -4.78
N ASN A 157 18.85 -7.46 -4.70
CA ASN A 157 19.56 -6.85 -5.86
C ASN A 157 18.65 -6.27 -6.94
N ASN A 158 17.39 -6.11 -6.63
CA ASN A 158 16.37 -5.66 -7.56
C ASN A 158 15.27 -4.91 -6.79
N TRP A 159 15.63 -3.77 -6.25
CA TRP A 159 14.77 -2.98 -5.36
C TRP A 159 13.36 -2.80 -5.88
N GLY A 160 13.16 -2.60 -7.18
CA GLY A 160 11.84 -2.34 -7.68
C GLY A 160 11.52 -2.82 -9.09
N ILE A 161 12.49 -3.20 -9.91
CA ILE A 161 12.25 -3.43 -11.34
C ILE A 161 11.28 -4.59 -11.58
N THR A 162 11.54 -5.76 -10.97
CA THR A 162 10.65 -6.93 -11.10
C THR A 162 9.26 -6.62 -10.55
N VAL A 163 9.20 -5.99 -9.39
CA VAL A 163 7.95 -5.64 -8.72
C VAL A 163 7.16 -4.60 -9.51
N ALA A 164 7.82 -3.60 -10.09
CA ALA A 164 7.19 -2.63 -10.97
C ALA A 164 6.57 -3.31 -12.21
N ASP A 165 7.28 -4.24 -12.83
CA ASP A 165 6.77 -5.00 -13.97
C ASP A 165 5.55 -5.86 -13.56
N GLU A 166 5.59 -6.50 -12.41
CA GLU A 166 4.44 -7.24 -11.85
C GLU A 166 3.22 -6.34 -11.64
N ILE A 167 3.40 -5.15 -11.04
CA ILE A 167 2.31 -4.20 -10.80
C ILE A 167 1.72 -3.70 -12.14
N ILE A 168 2.57 -3.36 -13.10
CA ILE A 168 2.14 -2.92 -14.44
C ILE A 168 1.34 -4.03 -15.14
N ASP A 169 1.87 -5.25 -15.16
CA ASP A 169 1.24 -6.37 -15.86
C ASP A 169 -0.06 -6.80 -15.16
N ALA A 170 -0.09 -6.83 -13.81
CA ALA A 170 -1.31 -7.10 -13.04
C ALA A 170 -2.38 -6.03 -13.27
N THR A 171 -2.00 -4.75 -13.31
CA THR A 171 -2.93 -3.64 -13.62
C THR A 171 -3.52 -3.79 -15.02
N LYS A 172 -2.69 -4.08 -16.02
CA LYS A 172 -3.16 -4.32 -17.41
C LYS A 172 -4.07 -5.54 -17.51
N SER A 173 -3.77 -6.61 -16.79
CA SER A 173 -4.63 -7.80 -16.73
C SER A 173 -5.97 -7.47 -16.09
N PHE A 174 -5.98 -6.74 -14.98
CA PHE A 174 -7.20 -6.32 -14.30
C PHE A 174 -8.11 -5.49 -15.21
N ILE A 175 -7.55 -4.51 -15.91
CA ILE A 175 -8.29 -3.67 -16.90
C ILE A 175 -8.92 -4.54 -18.00
N LYS A 176 -8.17 -5.51 -18.50
CA LYS A 176 -8.64 -6.40 -19.58
C LYS A 176 -9.79 -7.31 -19.12
N ASP A 177 -9.74 -7.76 -17.86
CA ASP A 177 -10.69 -8.71 -17.31
C ASP A 177 -11.96 -8.04 -16.74
N HIS A 178 -11.96 -6.70 -16.62
CA HIS A 178 -13.04 -5.94 -15.99
C HIS A 178 -13.49 -4.77 -16.86
N ASP A 179 -14.53 -4.99 -17.66
CA ASP A 179 -15.09 -3.97 -18.58
C ASP A 179 -15.59 -2.70 -17.88
N PHE A 180 -15.85 -2.74 -16.59
CA PHE A 180 -16.28 -1.57 -15.79
C PHE A 180 -15.14 -0.60 -15.45
N VAL A 181 -13.89 -0.93 -15.73
CA VAL A 181 -12.76 -0.02 -15.49
C VAL A 181 -12.64 1.00 -16.63
N ASP A 182 -12.50 2.26 -16.26
CA ASP A 182 -12.12 3.31 -17.19
C ASP A 182 -10.60 3.33 -17.34
N ALA A 183 -10.13 2.77 -18.45
CA ALA A 183 -8.71 2.59 -18.72
C ALA A 183 -7.92 3.89 -18.93
N GLU A 184 -8.61 5.01 -19.19
CA GLU A 184 -7.98 6.33 -19.35
C GLU A 184 -7.84 7.09 -18.04
N HIS A 185 -8.55 6.64 -16.97
CA HIS A 185 -8.61 7.30 -15.67
C HIS A 185 -8.14 6.39 -14.53
N ILE A 186 -6.87 5.96 -14.60
CA ILE A 186 -6.25 5.09 -13.62
C ILE A 186 -5.20 5.88 -12.84
N GLY A 187 -5.33 5.91 -11.52
CA GLY A 187 -4.30 6.44 -10.62
C GLY A 187 -3.53 5.33 -9.92
N CYS A 188 -2.32 5.63 -9.47
CA CYS A 188 -1.58 4.74 -8.60
C CYS A 188 -1.05 5.46 -7.36
N MET A 189 -0.96 4.76 -6.24
CA MET A 189 -0.43 5.33 -5.00
C MET A 189 0.19 4.30 -4.07
N GLY A 190 1.18 4.76 -3.33
CA GLY A 190 1.80 4.01 -2.24
C GLY A 190 2.55 4.91 -1.28
N ALA A 191 2.93 4.36 -0.14
CA ALA A 191 3.63 5.08 0.91
C ALA A 191 4.96 4.43 1.24
N SER A 192 5.96 5.22 1.63
CA SER A 192 7.28 4.73 2.04
C SER A 192 7.93 3.95 0.89
N TYR A 193 8.17 2.66 1.06
CA TYR A 193 8.59 1.80 -0.05
C TYR A 193 7.57 1.81 -1.21
N GLY A 194 6.27 1.91 -0.91
CA GLY A 194 5.22 2.12 -1.92
C GLY A 194 5.30 3.47 -2.61
N GLY A 195 5.78 4.50 -1.91
CA GLY A 195 6.10 5.80 -2.51
C GLY A 195 7.27 5.70 -3.49
N PHE A 196 8.36 5.04 -3.10
CA PHE A 196 9.45 4.68 -4.01
C PHE A 196 8.93 3.94 -5.25
N MET A 197 8.09 2.93 -5.04
CA MET A 197 7.49 2.15 -6.13
C MET A 197 6.64 3.02 -7.06
N THR A 198 5.85 3.95 -6.50
CA THR A 198 5.05 4.89 -7.29
C THR A 198 5.94 5.78 -8.16
N GLU A 199 6.99 6.36 -7.59
CA GLU A 199 7.96 7.18 -8.33
C GLU A 199 8.67 6.36 -9.41
N LEU A 200 9.07 5.12 -9.13
CA LEU A 200 9.69 4.23 -10.11
C LEU A 200 8.71 3.85 -11.24
N LEU A 201 7.46 3.54 -10.92
CA LEU A 201 6.43 3.20 -11.92
C LEU A 201 6.23 4.34 -12.93
N THR A 202 6.19 5.58 -12.47
CA THR A 202 6.04 6.75 -13.36
C THR A 202 7.23 6.96 -14.30
N THR A 203 8.39 6.36 -14.03
CA THR A 203 9.53 6.34 -14.98
C THR A 203 9.45 5.22 -16.01
N ARG A 204 8.50 4.27 -15.87
CA ARG A 204 8.49 3.00 -16.61
C ARG A 204 7.24 2.77 -17.47
N THR A 205 6.15 3.47 -17.18
CA THR A 205 4.88 3.28 -17.85
C THR A 205 4.06 4.56 -17.85
N ASP A 206 3.21 4.69 -18.85
CA ASP A 206 2.25 5.77 -19.06
C ASP A 206 0.79 5.36 -18.82
N ILE A 207 0.58 4.15 -18.23
CA ILE A 207 -0.79 3.66 -17.99
C ILE A 207 -1.54 4.43 -16.89
N PHE A 208 -0.82 5.20 -16.08
CA PHE A 208 -1.41 5.97 -14.98
C PHE A 208 -1.63 7.42 -15.39
N ALA A 209 -2.89 7.87 -15.30
CA ALA A 209 -3.27 9.26 -15.54
C ALA A 209 -2.79 10.21 -14.43
N ALA A 210 -2.56 9.69 -13.21
CA ALA A 210 -1.98 10.44 -12.11
C ALA A 210 -1.37 9.49 -11.07
N ALA A 211 -0.45 10.03 -10.26
CA ALA A 211 0.21 9.25 -9.20
C ALA A 211 0.31 10.06 -7.90
N ILE A 212 0.30 9.35 -6.76
CA ILE A 212 0.56 9.93 -5.42
C ILE A 212 1.66 9.12 -4.73
N SER A 213 2.78 9.76 -4.43
CA SER A 213 3.86 9.20 -3.61
C SER A 213 3.83 9.83 -2.22
N HIS A 214 3.62 9.02 -1.19
CA HIS A 214 3.76 9.46 0.19
C HIS A 214 5.10 9.00 0.76
N ALA A 215 5.91 9.96 1.23
CA ALA A 215 7.22 9.70 1.84
C ALA A 215 8.04 8.70 1.02
N GLY A 216 8.06 8.88 -0.31
CA GLY A 216 8.76 8.03 -1.25
C GLY A 216 10.26 8.27 -1.22
N ILE A 217 11.00 7.30 -1.74
CA ILE A 217 12.46 7.31 -1.83
C ILE A 217 12.83 7.57 -3.29
N SER A 218 13.14 8.81 -3.63
CA SER A 218 13.48 9.20 -4.99
C SER A 218 14.88 8.79 -5.42
N SER A 219 15.78 8.61 -4.45
CA SER A 219 17.16 8.19 -4.67
C SER A 219 17.60 7.16 -3.64
N ILE A 220 17.82 5.92 -4.10
CA ILE A 220 18.30 4.82 -3.24
C ILE A 220 19.67 5.18 -2.63
N SER A 221 20.50 5.97 -3.33
CA SER A 221 21.83 6.37 -2.86
C SER A 221 21.78 7.36 -1.69
N SER A 222 20.91 8.39 -1.73
CA SER A 222 20.73 9.30 -0.59
C SER A 222 20.07 8.60 0.58
N TYR A 223 19.01 7.83 0.31
CA TYR A 223 18.33 7.07 1.34
C TYR A 223 19.24 6.06 2.04
N TRP A 224 20.19 5.45 1.32
CA TRP A 224 21.17 4.56 1.92
C TRP A 224 21.97 5.24 3.06
N GLY A 225 22.31 6.50 2.91
CA GLY A 225 23.09 7.24 3.89
C GLY A 225 22.29 7.99 4.97
N GLU A 226 21.07 8.41 4.65
CA GLU A 226 20.26 9.28 5.51
C GLU A 226 19.01 8.63 6.07
N GLY A 227 18.46 7.60 5.39
CA GLY A 227 17.22 6.94 5.79
C GLY A 227 17.39 6.04 7.00
N TYR A 228 16.34 5.96 7.83
CA TYR A 228 16.36 5.12 9.04
C TYR A 228 16.73 3.64 8.74
N TRP A 229 16.14 3.08 7.68
CA TRP A 229 16.43 1.71 7.24
C TRP A 229 17.55 1.63 6.19
N GLY A 230 18.06 2.77 5.72
CA GLY A 230 18.93 2.86 4.55
C GLY A 230 20.08 1.88 4.58
N TRP A 231 21.00 2.04 5.51
CA TRP A 231 22.16 1.16 5.65
C TRP A 231 21.76 -0.28 6.01
N GLY A 232 20.95 -0.46 7.05
CA GLY A 232 20.61 -1.79 7.57
C GLY A 232 19.82 -2.64 6.56
N TYR A 233 18.80 -2.06 5.96
CA TYR A 233 17.98 -2.74 4.96
C TYR A 233 18.77 -3.03 3.68
N ASN A 234 19.55 -2.06 3.19
CA ASN A 234 20.32 -2.25 1.97
C ASN A 234 21.40 -3.33 2.07
N THR A 235 21.94 -3.59 3.26
CA THR A 235 22.87 -4.71 3.45
C THR A 235 22.25 -6.04 3.02
N VAL A 236 20.96 -6.22 3.24
CA VAL A 236 20.21 -7.42 2.82
C VAL A 236 19.67 -7.26 1.41
N ALA A 237 18.91 -6.20 1.14
CA ALA A 237 18.21 -5.99 -0.14
C ALA A 237 19.16 -5.76 -1.32
N ALA A 238 20.36 -5.23 -1.08
CA ALA A 238 21.41 -5.06 -2.08
C ALA A 238 22.46 -6.18 -2.06
N ALA A 239 22.22 -7.28 -1.33
CA ALA A 239 23.13 -8.42 -1.18
C ALA A 239 24.57 -8.00 -0.85
N GLY A 240 24.72 -7.05 0.08
CA GLY A 240 26.03 -6.54 0.52
C GLY A 240 26.75 -5.61 -0.46
N THR A 241 26.07 -5.13 -1.51
CA THR A 241 26.61 -4.10 -2.40
C THR A 241 26.26 -2.69 -1.91
N PHE A 242 27.02 -1.69 -2.35
CA PHE A 242 26.93 -0.31 -1.90
C PHE A 242 26.81 0.65 -3.09
N PRO A 243 26.50 1.94 -2.88
CA PRO A 243 26.35 2.91 -3.97
C PRO A 243 27.52 2.98 -4.97
N TRP A 244 28.73 2.78 -4.50
CA TRP A 244 29.95 2.77 -5.34
C TRP A 244 30.19 1.45 -6.08
N ASP A 245 29.57 0.33 -5.62
CA ASP A 245 29.76 -0.99 -6.23
C ASP A 245 28.63 -1.36 -7.21
N ASN A 246 27.42 -0.82 -7.00
CA ASN A 246 26.23 -1.24 -7.73
C ASN A 246 25.41 -0.03 -8.24
N GLN A 247 26.02 0.79 -9.08
CA GLN A 247 25.35 1.96 -9.67
C GLN A 247 24.09 1.58 -10.47
N LYS A 248 24.06 0.39 -11.07
CA LYS A 248 22.88 -0.09 -11.80
C LYS A 248 21.64 -0.14 -10.92
N MET A 249 21.78 -0.50 -9.66
CA MET A 249 20.69 -0.49 -8.69
C MET A 249 20.52 0.89 -8.06
N TYR A 250 21.53 1.42 -7.42
CA TYR A 250 21.44 2.66 -6.64
C TYR A 250 21.11 3.90 -7.46
N VAL A 251 21.56 3.97 -8.68
CA VAL A 251 21.27 5.07 -9.61
C VAL A 251 20.19 4.66 -10.61
N GLY A 252 20.35 3.51 -11.25
CA GLY A 252 19.47 3.09 -12.33
C GLY A 252 18.03 2.81 -11.91
N GLN A 253 17.79 2.45 -10.65
CA GLN A 253 16.44 2.22 -10.12
C GLN A 253 15.89 3.41 -9.29
N SER A 254 16.63 4.51 -9.20
CA SER A 254 16.19 5.72 -8.53
C SER A 254 15.41 6.63 -9.48
N ALA A 255 14.21 7.04 -9.09
CA ALA A 255 13.36 7.90 -9.90
C ALA A 255 14.01 9.27 -10.19
N LEU A 256 14.76 9.81 -9.22
CA LEU A 256 15.47 11.07 -9.38
C LEU A 256 16.37 11.11 -10.62
N PHE A 257 17.12 10.05 -10.88
CA PHE A 257 18.03 9.96 -12.02
C PHE A 257 17.34 9.57 -13.33
N ASN A 258 16.05 9.34 -13.30
CA ASN A 258 15.17 9.05 -14.42
C ASN A 258 13.99 10.03 -14.48
N ALA A 259 14.08 11.19 -13.83
CA ALA A 259 12.99 12.16 -13.71
C ALA A 259 12.53 12.72 -15.07
N ASP A 260 13.42 12.75 -16.06
CA ASP A 260 13.12 13.13 -17.45
C ASP A 260 12.08 12.23 -18.12
N LYS A 261 11.93 10.97 -17.64
CA LYS A 261 10.97 9.99 -18.16
C LYS A 261 9.58 10.09 -17.51
N ILE A 262 9.43 10.89 -16.45
CA ILE A 262 8.16 11.04 -15.74
C ILE A 262 7.28 12.04 -16.48
N ASP A 263 6.20 11.58 -17.10
CA ASP A 263 5.17 12.41 -17.72
C ASP A 263 3.84 12.39 -16.94
N THR A 264 3.64 11.37 -16.11
CA THR A 264 2.47 11.24 -15.23
C THR A 264 2.45 12.37 -14.19
N PRO A 265 1.34 13.14 -14.05
CA PRO A 265 1.16 14.10 -12.98
C PRO A 265 1.40 13.46 -11.61
N LEU A 266 2.32 14.01 -10.81
CA LEU A 266 2.79 13.41 -9.56
C LEU A 266 2.56 14.32 -8.37
N LEU A 267 1.80 13.83 -7.38
CA LEU A 267 1.68 14.46 -6.07
C LEU A 267 2.65 13.79 -5.09
N LEU A 268 3.56 14.57 -4.55
CA LEU A 268 4.48 14.17 -3.48
C LEU A 268 3.92 14.65 -2.15
N LEU A 269 3.66 13.72 -1.24
CA LEU A 269 3.14 13.99 0.10
C LEU A 269 4.20 13.58 1.14
N HIS A 270 4.52 14.45 2.13
CA HIS A 270 5.56 14.14 3.10
C HIS A 270 5.33 14.83 4.44
N GLY A 271 5.63 14.15 5.55
CA GLY A 271 5.76 14.78 6.86
C GLY A 271 7.06 15.61 6.92
N SER A 272 7.02 16.87 7.33
CA SER A 272 8.23 17.72 7.32
C SER A 272 9.27 17.31 8.36
N ALA A 273 8.89 16.51 9.33
CA ALA A 273 9.75 15.96 10.39
C ALA A 273 9.94 14.44 10.28
N ASP A 274 9.79 13.91 9.08
CA ASP A 274 9.94 12.48 8.82
C ASP A 274 11.36 12.01 9.13
N THR A 275 11.47 11.10 10.12
CA THR A 275 12.74 10.53 10.58
C THR A 275 13.04 9.17 9.94
N ASN A 276 12.06 8.58 9.24
CA ASN A 276 12.23 7.30 8.54
C ASN A 276 12.73 7.52 7.09
N VAL A 277 11.99 8.31 6.33
CA VAL A 277 12.40 8.75 4.98
C VAL A 277 12.59 10.27 5.04
N PRO A 278 13.81 10.78 4.92
CA PRO A 278 14.06 12.21 4.97
C PRO A 278 13.23 12.97 3.93
N VAL A 279 12.60 14.07 4.33
CA VAL A 279 11.77 14.91 3.44
C VAL A 279 12.55 15.40 2.20
N GLY A 280 13.87 15.42 2.28
CA GLY A 280 14.80 15.71 1.18
C GLY A 280 14.56 14.83 -0.05
N GLU A 281 14.11 13.59 0.14
CA GLU A 281 13.76 12.67 -0.96
C GLU A 281 12.66 13.25 -1.85
N SER A 282 11.57 13.76 -1.26
CA SER A 282 10.51 14.41 -2.03
C SER A 282 10.94 15.78 -2.59
N ILE A 283 11.72 16.57 -1.83
CA ILE A 283 12.17 17.88 -2.28
C ILE A 283 13.06 17.78 -3.52
N GLN A 284 14.01 16.84 -3.56
CA GLN A 284 14.91 16.69 -4.71
C GLN A 284 14.17 16.25 -5.97
N LEU A 285 13.22 15.32 -5.87
CA LEU A 285 12.42 14.88 -7.02
C LEU A 285 11.49 16.01 -7.51
N TYR A 286 10.81 16.71 -6.59
CA TYR A 286 10.00 17.88 -6.92
C TYR A 286 10.82 18.93 -7.69
N THR A 287 12.01 19.24 -7.19
CA THR A 287 12.90 20.22 -7.83
C THR A 287 13.29 19.77 -9.24
N ALA A 288 13.66 18.50 -9.42
CA ALA A 288 13.99 17.95 -10.72
C ALA A 288 12.81 18.04 -11.71
N LEU A 289 11.62 17.64 -11.29
CA LEU A 289 10.42 17.65 -12.12
C LEU A 289 10.01 19.08 -12.50
N LYS A 290 10.05 20.04 -11.57
CA LYS A 290 9.77 21.47 -11.88
C LYS A 290 10.78 22.06 -12.87
N LEU A 291 12.07 21.75 -12.74
CA LEU A 291 13.09 22.16 -13.71
C LEU A 291 12.87 21.56 -15.10
N LEU A 292 12.33 20.36 -15.18
CA LEU A 292 11.98 19.68 -16.42
C LEU A 292 10.62 20.13 -17.00
N GLY A 293 9.89 21.03 -16.33
CA GLY A 293 8.58 21.51 -16.74
C GLY A 293 7.46 20.47 -16.58
N LYS A 294 7.66 19.45 -15.74
CA LYS A 294 6.68 18.38 -15.50
C LYS A 294 5.60 18.81 -14.48
N GLU A 295 4.40 18.25 -14.60
CA GLU A 295 3.33 18.48 -13.64
C GLU A 295 3.62 17.70 -12.35
N CYS A 296 3.96 18.45 -11.29
CA CYS A 296 4.26 17.88 -9.97
C CYS A 296 3.88 18.86 -8.89
N GLU A 297 3.28 18.37 -7.80
CA GLU A 297 3.03 19.16 -6.59
C GLU A 297 3.69 18.48 -5.37
N LEU A 298 4.15 19.30 -4.44
CA LEU A 298 4.73 18.86 -3.16
C LEU A 298 3.94 19.45 -2.01
N VAL A 299 3.32 18.59 -1.20
CA VAL A 299 2.60 18.99 0.01
C VAL A 299 3.31 18.43 1.23
N GLN A 300 3.91 19.31 2.02
CA GLN A 300 4.55 18.97 3.28
C GLN A 300 3.59 19.21 4.44
N ILE A 301 3.45 18.20 5.31
CA ILE A 301 2.64 18.31 6.53
C ILE A 301 3.56 18.69 7.70
N GLU A 302 3.51 19.94 8.07
CA GLU A 302 4.40 20.53 9.08
C GLU A 302 4.39 19.75 10.41
N GLY A 303 5.58 19.41 10.91
CA GLY A 303 5.80 18.74 12.19
C GLY A 303 5.24 17.32 12.28
N GLN A 304 4.82 16.73 11.16
CA GLN A 304 4.47 15.29 11.13
C GLN A 304 5.69 14.47 10.72
N ASP A 305 5.79 13.30 11.32
CA ASP A 305 6.78 12.26 11.02
C ASP A 305 6.27 11.37 9.86
N HIS A 306 6.80 10.19 9.72
CA HIS A 306 6.46 9.20 8.67
C HIS A 306 4.97 8.84 8.62
N HIS A 307 4.29 8.91 9.74
CA HIS A 307 2.84 8.75 9.85
C HIS A 307 2.15 10.07 10.20
N ILE A 308 1.09 10.41 9.49
CA ILE A 308 0.27 11.59 9.80
C ILE A 308 -0.71 11.23 10.91
N VAL A 309 -0.34 11.51 12.15
CA VAL A 309 -1.10 11.10 13.34
C VAL A 309 -1.99 12.20 13.91
N ASP A 310 -1.67 13.49 13.67
CA ASP A 310 -2.52 14.61 14.08
C ASP A 310 -3.85 14.56 13.32
N TYR A 311 -4.95 14.48 14.05
CA TYR A 311 -6.30 14.32 13.48
C TYR A 311 -6.68 15.41 12.49
N LYS A 312 -6.43 16.69 12.81
CA LYS A 312 -6.80 17.81 11.94
C LYS A 312 -5.95 17.85 10.68
N LYS A 313 -4.66 17.52 10.81
CA LYS A 313 -3.75 17.42 9.68
C LYS A 313 -4.11 16.24 8.79
N ARG A 314 -4.53 15.11 9.40
CA ARG A 314 -4.98 13.92 8.67
C ARG A 314 -6.25 14.18 7.83
N ILE A 315 -7.20 14.99 8.33
CA ILE A 315 -8.36 15.42 7.53
C ILE A 315 -7.90 16.22 6.29
N LYS A 316 -6.98 17.18 6.48
CA LYS A 316 -6.45 17.97 5.36
C LYS A 316 -5.70 17.06 4.36
N TRP A 317 -4.93 16.12 4.86
CA TRP A 317 -4.24 15.12 4.09
C TRP A 317 -5.18 14.32 3.17
N HIS A 318 -6.26 13.77 3.72
CA HIS A 318 -7.25 13.04 2.93
C HIS A 318 -7.95 13.94 1.90
N LYS A 319 -8.27 15.18 2.25
CA LYS A 319 -8.83 16.16 1.30
C LYS A 319 -7.86 16.44 0.14
N THR A 320 -6.58 16.58 0.43
CA THR A 320 -5.55 16.77 -0.60
C THR A 320 -5.48 15.57 -1.55
N ILE A 321 -5.49 14.34 -1.01
CA ILE A 321 -5.51 13.11 -1.82
C ILE A 321 -6.76 13.09 -2.71
N MET A 322 -7.94 13.34 -2.14
CA MET A 322 -9.18 13.32 -2.90
C MET A 322 -9.24 14.41 -3.98
N ALA A 323 -8.81 15.63 -3.66
CA ALA A 323 -8.77 16.73 -4.64
C ALA A 323 -7.86 16.39 -5.83
N TRP A 324 -6.72 15.73 -5.58
CA TRP A 324 -5.83 15.24 -6.64
C TRP A 324 -6.52 14.20 -7.53
N TRP A 325 -7.19 13.21 -6.93
CA TRP A 325 -7.94 12.21 -7.69
C TRP A 325 -9.12 12.81 -8.45
N GLU A 326 -9.89 13.70 -7.84
CA GLU A 326 -11.02 14.37 -8.50
C GLU A 326 -10.55 15.17 -9.72
N LYS A 327 -9.44 15.89 -9.59
CA LYS A 327 -8.86 16.66 -10.70
C LYS A 327 -8.44 15.75 -11.86
N HIS A 328 -7.63 14.74 -11.58
CA HIS A 328 -6.94 13.98 -12.62
C HIS A 328 -7.71 12.76 -13.14
N LEU A 329 -8.58 12.16 -12.30
CA LEU A 329 -9.32 10.96 -12.68
C LEU A 329 -10.79 11.22 -13.00
N LYS A 330 -11.33 12.41 -12.64
CA LYS A 330 -12.73 12.76 -12.94
C LYS A 330 -12.89 14.12 -13.63
N GLY A 331 -11.82 14.87 -13.82
CA GLY A 331 -11.86 16.19 -14.44
C GLY A 331 -12.50 17.29 -13.58
N ASN A 332 -12.70 17.07 -12.28
CA ASN A 332 -13.24 18.04 -11.34
C ASN A 332 -12.12 18.94 -10.82
N ASN A 333 -12.19 20.22 -11.09
CA ASN A 333 -11.13 21.15 -10.69
C ASN A 333 -11.34 21.64 -9.24
N GLU A 334 -11.06 20.78 -8.27
CA GLU A 334 -11.13 21.09 -6.82
C GLU A 334 -9.73 21.38 -6.22
N TRP A 335 -8.67 21.32 -7.01
CA TRP A 335 -7.28 21.50 -6.60
C TRP A 335 -6.91 22.99 -6.49
#